data_0ff8122296779f3bb8c476c2753704d9
#
_entry.id   0ff8122296779f3bb8c476c2753704d9
#
_cell.length_a   1.000
_cell.length_b   1.000
_cell.length_c   1.000
_cell.angle_alpha   90.00
_cell.angle_beta   90.00
_cell.angle_gamma   90.00
#
_symmetry.space_group_name_H-M   'P 1'
#
loop_
_entity.id
_entity.type
_entity.pdbx_description
1 polymer ?
#
loop_
_entity_poly.entity_id
_entity_poly.type
_entity_poly.pdbx_seq_one_letter_code
_entity_poly.pdbx_strand_id
1 'polypeptide(L)'
;MKKTLRKFAPVMLVLVALATLSFMAKDGVTLRLKPQQGKTYTVTTKANMMMMMEVQGQTMNMSQNMETRQTFTAKEVSDTQSSLETQIEAIKMTMSQMGMKFEYDSEHPEKTSPMLAGQTKEIEEKLHKPTDFTYDALGKLVGDSIDSSMNQLGVIIELPETEITVGSTWTTTTTQENSGVEFSADITYIVKAISKKSIDLTYTGKVNGNTAEINGTYEGTASIDPQTGIMTNNSQKQNLSLTINEQGMSMPMTIVGNITVEVK
;
A
#
# COMPACT_ATOMS: atom_id res chain seq x y z
N MET A 1 -48.66 -47.78 -33.83
CA MET A 1 -47.33 -47.60 -33.24
C MET A 1 -46.68 -46.30 -33.67
N LYS A 2 -47.02 -45.16 -33.10
CA LYS A 2 -46.37 -43.85 -33.35
C LYS A 2 -46.73 -42.86 -32.21
N LYS A 3 -46.17 -42.96 -31.00
CA LYS A 3 -46.38 -41.99 -29.92
C LYS A 3 -45.43 -42.21 -28.76
N THR A 4 -44.10 -42.28 -28.97
CA THR A 4 -43.16 -42.37 -27.82
C THR A 4 -41.80 -41.67 -28.04
N LEU A 5 -41.64 -40.80 -29.06
CA LEU A 5 -40.33 -40.17 -29.33
C LEU A 5 -40.28 -38.66 -29.08
N ARG A 6 -41.25 -38.09 -28.33
CA ARG A 6 -41.31 -36.61 -28.16
C ARG A 6 -41.00 -36.09 -26.75
N LYS A 7 -40.58 -36.92 -25.81
CA LYS A 7 -40.34 -36.50 -24.40
C LYS A 7 -38.89 -36.48 -23.92
N PHE A 8 -37.92 -36.82 -24.78
CA PHE A 8 -36.49 -36.82 -24.37
C PHE A 8 -35.64 -35.66 -24.90
N ALA A 9 -36.17 -34.81 -25.79
CA ALA A 9 -35.42 -33.70 -26.37
C ALA A 9 -35.07 -32.56 -25.40
N PRO A 10 -35.87 -32.18 -24.40
CA PRO A 10 -35.52 -31.04 -23.55
C PRO A 10 -34.48 -31.37 -22.46
N VAL A 11 -34.34 -32.66 -22.05
CA VAL A 11 -33.39 -33.04 -21.00
C VAL A 11 -31.94 -33.08 -21.51
N MET A 12 -31.72 -33.39 -22.77
CA MET A 12 -30.37 -33.43 -23.35
C MET A 12 -29.81 -32.03 -23.63
N LEU A 13 -30.65 -31.05 -23.88
CA LEU A 13 -30.22 -29.65 -24.13
C LEU A 13 -29.81 -28.92 -22.85
N VAL A 14 -30.38 -29.29 -21.70
CA VAL A 14 -29.97 -28.71 -20.40
C VAL A 14 -28.64 -29.31 -19.90
N LEU A 15 -28.36 -30.58 -20.19
CA LEU A 15 -27.08 -31.22 -19.83
C LEU A 15 -25.90 -30.67 -20.67
N VAL A 16 -26.12 -30.32 -21.94
CA VAL A 16 -25.10 -29.71 -22.78
C VAL A 16 -24.83 -28.25 -22.36
N ALA A 17 -25.85 -27.50 -21.93
CA ALA A 17 -25.67 -26.13 -21.43
C ALA A 17 -24.92 -26.06 -20.06
N LEU A 18 -25.06 -27.09 -19.22
CA LEU A 18 -24.34 -27.22 -17.96
C LEU A 18 -22.85 -27.64 -18.15
N ALA A 19 -22.54 -28.37 -19.23
CA ALA A 19 -21.18 -28.81 -19.53
C ALA A 19 -20.34 -27.69 -20.16
N THR A 20 -20.93 -26.66 -20.77
CA THR A 20 -20.19 -25.54 -21.37
C THR A 20 -19.82 -24.46 -20.39
N LEU A 21 -20.36 -24.47 -19.16
CA LEU A 21 -19.98 -23.53 -18.09
C LEU A 21 -18.74 -23.97 -17.30
N SER A 22 -18.22 -25.17 -17.54
CA SER A 22 -17.11 -25.76 -16.78
C SER A 22 -15.73 -25.64 -17.44
N PHE A 23 -15.60 -25.00 -18.60
CA PHE A 23 -14.32 -24.85 -19.32
C PHE A 23 -13.94 -23.39 -19.55
N MET A 24 -14.00 -22.56 -18.52
CA MET A 24 -13.04 -21.49 -18.39
C MET A 24 -11.98 -21.96 -17.38
N ALA A 25 -11.07 -22.78 -17.85
CA ALA A 25 -9.77 -22.91 -17.18
C ALA A 25 -9.21 -21.49 -17.15
N LYS A 26 -9.32 -20.82 -16.01
CA LYS A 26 -8.66 -19.55 -15.79
C LYS A 26 -7.20 -19.88 -15.79
N ASP A 27 -6.51 -19.55 -16.90
CA ASP A 27 -5.05 -19.55 -16.92
C ASP A 27 -4.59 -18.74 -15.72
N GLY A 28 -3.79 -19.34 -14.87
CA GLY A 28 -3.22 -18.64 -13.74
C GLY A 28 -2.18 -17.63 -14.22
N VAL A 29 -1.89 -16.67 -13.40
CA VAL A 29 -0.90 -15.62 -13.67
C VAL A 29 0.22 -15.69 -12.65
N THR A 30 1.46 -15.78 -13.14
CA THR A 30 2.64 -15.64 -12.27
C THR A 30 3.03 -14.17 -12.22
N LEU A 31 2.98 -13.58 -11.04
CA LEU A 31 3.41 -12.20 -10.82
C LEU A 31 4.90 -12.14 -10.52
N ARG A 32 5.59 -11.19 -11.15
CA ARG A 32 6.99 -10.86 -10.85
C ARG A 32 7.19 -9.35 -10.94
N LEU A 33 7.99 -8.81 -10.05
CA LEU A 33 8.43 -7.41 -10.12
C LEU A 33 9.45 -7.29 -11.26
N LYS A 34 9.00 -6.71 -12.36
CA LYS A 34 9.79 -6.52 -13.57
C LYS A 34 9.41 -5.19 -14.23
N PRO A 35 9.75 -4.05 -13.60
CA PRO A 35 9.50 -2.74 -14.20
C PRO A 35 10.24 -2.61 -15.53
N GLN A 36 9.75 -1.72 -16.39
CA GLN A 36 10.43 -1.47 -17.65
C GLN A 36 11.71 -0.67 -17.41
N GLN A 37 12.86 -1.23 -17.76
CA GLN A 37 14.16 -0.56 -17.58
C GLN A 37 14.22 0.79 -18.27
N GLY A 38 14.76 1.79 -17.59
CA GLY A 38 14.85 3.18 -18.03
C GLY A 38 13.54 3.98 -17.91
N LYS A 39 12.42 3.33 -17.58
CA LYS A 39 11.14 4.04 -17.39
C LYS A 39 11.09 4.68 -16.01
N THR A 40 10.61 5.93 -15.98
CA THR A 40 10.28 6.65 -14.76
C THR A 40 8.76 6.59 -14.53
N TYR A 41 8.38 6.29 -13.30
CA TYR A 41 7.00 6.25 -12.83
C TYR A 41 6.79 7.36 -11.81
N THR A 42 5.62 8.00 -11.85
CA THR A 42 5.23 9.00 -10.85
C THR A 42 4.22 8.39 -9.89
N VAL A 43 4.50 8.49 -8.61
CA VAL A 43 3.65 8.01 -7.51
C VAL A 43 3.06 9.21 -6.79
N THR A 44 1.74 9.27 -6.71
CA THR A 44 1.04 10.25 -5.89
C THR A 44 0.36 9.53 -4.73
N THR A 45 0.75 9.89 -3.51
CA THR A 45 0.14 9.37 -2.27
C THR A 45 -0.63 10.49 -1.60
N LYS A 46 -1.89 10.23 -1.23
CA LYS A 46 -2.71 11.12 -0.40
C LYS A 46 -3.12 10.39 0.86
N ALA A 47 -2.86 10.99 2.00
CA ALA A 47 -3.22 10.49 3.31
C ALA A 47 -4.08 11.50 4.06
N ASN A 48 -5.21 11.06 4.58
CA ASN A 48 -6.08 11.84 5.46
C ASN A 48 -6.16 11.08 6.78
N MET A 49 -5.63 11.66 7.83
CA MET A 49 -5.53 11.01 9.14
C MET A 49 -6.17 11.88 10.22
N MET A 50 -6.87 11.23 11.13
CA MET A 50 -7.35 11.80 12.37
C MET A 50 -6.64 11.08 13.52
N MET A 51 -6.02 11.84 14.40
CA MET A 51 -5.33 11.36 15.59
C MET A 51 -6.06 11.88 16.81
N MET A 52 -6.36 10.98 17.73
CA MET A 52 -6.95 11.27 19.03
C MET A 52 -5.96 10.82 20.09
N MET A 53 -5.52 11.73 20.92
CA MET A 53 -4.55 11.47 21.98
C MET A 53 -5.15 11.88 23.32
N GLU A 54 -4.97 11.06 24.34
CA GLU A 54 -5.39 11.38 25.70
C GLU A 54 -4.18 11.83 26.53
N VAL A 55 -4.21 13.07 27.01
CA VAL A 55 -3.16 13.67 27.85
C VAL A 55 -3.78 14.18 29.12
N GLN A 56 -3.40 13.61 30.26
CA GLN A 56 -3.90 14.02 31.59
C GLN A 56 -5.45 14.07 31.70
N GLY A 57 -6.14 13.09 31.03
CA GLY A 57 -7.58 12.99 31.03
C GLY A 57 -8.29 13.97 30.07
N GLN A 58 -7.53 14.69 29.24
CA GLN A 58 -8.08 15.55 28.18
C GLN A 58 -7.83 14.93 26.81
N THR A 59 -8.86 14.83 25.99
CA THR A 59 -8.74 14.34 24.61
C THR A 59 -8.29 15.47 23.70
N MET A 60 -7.17 15.29 23.04
CA MET A 60 -6.64 16.16 22.00
C MET A 60 -6.90 15.54 20.63
N ASN A 61 -7.59 16.28 19.78
CA ASN A 61 -7.84 15.86 18.40
C ASN A 61 -6.92 16.61 17.44
N MET A 62 -6.29 15.87 16.53
CA MET A 62 -5.47 16.40 15.47
C MET A 62 -5.91 15.78 14.15
N SER A 63 -6.02 16.57 13.10
CA SER A 63 -6.20 16.06 11.74
C SER A 63 -5.01 16.43 10.89
N GLN A 64 -4.61 15.51 10.03
CA GLN A 64 -3.51 15.68 9.09
C GLN A 64 -3.94 15.23 7.69
N ASN A 65 -3.73 16.11 6.72
CA ASN A 65 -3.84 15.78 5.31
C ASN A 65 -2.45 15.93 4.69
N MET A 66 -2.00 14.91 4.00
CA MET A 66 -0.70 14.88 3.34
C MET A 66 -0.86 14.43 1.90
N GLU A 67 -0.17 15.12 1.00
CA GLU A 67 0.00 14.69 -0.39
C GLU A 67 1.50 14.66 -0.68
N THR A 68 1.98 13.51 -1.18
CA THR A 68 3.38 13.32 -1.57
C THR A 68 3.43 12.93 -3.03
N ARG A 69 4.30 13.57 -3.80
CA ARG A 69 4.64 13.18 -5.15
C ARG A 69 6.08 12.67 -5.16
N GLN A 70 6.24 11.44 -5.61
CA GLN A 70 7.53 10.75 -5.73
C GLN A 70 7.70 10.25 -7.16
N THR A 71 8.94 10.09 -7.60
CA THR A 71 9.26 9.35 -8.81
C THR A 71 10.11 8.14 -8.45
N PHE A 72 10.01 7.10 -9.26
CA PHE A 72 11.02 6.07 -9.29
C PHE A 72 11.39 5.70 -10.74
N THR A 73 12.66 5.46 -10.95
CA THR A 73 13.23 5.07 -12.25
C THR A 73 13.84 3.69 -12.13
N ALA A 74 13.42 2.77 -12.98
CA ALA A 74 14.02 1.43 -13.05
C ALA A 74 15.39 1.52 -13.73
N LYS A 75 16.48 1.46 -12.94
CA LYS A 75 17.88 1.57 -13.44
C LYS A 75 18.33 0.27 -14.08
N GLU A 76 18.26 -0.82 -13.33
CA GLU A 76 18.65 -2.14 -13.77
C GLU A 76 17.53 -3.12 -13.49
N VAL A 77 17.20 -3.95 -14.47
CA VAL A 77 16.13 -4.94 -14.36
C VAL A 77 16.64 -6.27 -14.91
N SER A 78 16.58 -7.30 -14.10
CA SER A 78 16.89 -8.68 -14.47
C SER A 78 15.72 -9.61 -14.14
N ASP A 79 15.87 -10.88 -14.41
CA ASP A 79 14.85 -11.88 -14.04
C ASP A 79 14.81 -12.14 -12.52
N THR A 80 15.82 -11.76 -11.78
CA THR A 80 15.95 -12.01 -10.33
C THR A 80 15.87 -10.78 -9.48
N GLN A 81 16.23 -9.60 -10.00
CA GLN A 81 16.32 -8.35 -9.23
C GLN A 81 16.03 -7.13 -10.09
N SER A 82 15.53 -6.09 -9.45
CA SER A 82 15.31 -4.75 -10.04
C SER A 82 15.88 -3.68 -9.12
N SER A 83 16.77 -2.83 -9.66
CA SER A 83 17.28 -1.63 -8.96
C SER A 83 16.49 -0.42 -9.37
N LEU A 84 15.96 0.30 -8.39
CA LEU A 84 15.09 1.47 -8.55
C LEU A 84 15.72 2.67 -7.87
N GLU A 85 15.90 3.76 -8.60
CA GLU A 85 16.23 5.07 -8.04
C GLU A 85 14.94 5.81 -7.72
N THR A 86 14.76 6.24 -6.49
CA THR A 86 13.56 6.95 -6.03
C THR A 86 13.90 8.37 -5.64
N GLN A 87 12.95 9.27 -5.80
CA GLN A 87 13.12 10.68 -5.42
C GLN A 87 11.79 11.27 -4.98
N ILE A 88 11.79 12.02 -3.88
CA ILE A 88 10.64 12.80 -3.44
C ILE A 88 10.65 14.13 -4.19
N GLU A 89 9.60 14.40 -4.96
CA GLU A 89 9.47 15.60 -5.79
C GLU A 89 8.77 16.73 -5.04
N ALA A 90 7.70 16.40 -4.32
CA ALA A 90 6.94 17.39 -3.58
C ALA A 90 6.20 16.76 -2.40
N ILE A 91 6.02 17.56 -1.36
CA ILE A 91 5.19 17.23 -0.18
C ILE A 91 4.33 18.45 0.14
N LYS A 92 3.02 18.20 0.30
CA LYS A 92 2.06 19.17 0.86
C LYS A 92 1.44 18.56 2.10
N MET A 93 1.41 19.32 3.19
CA MET A 93 0.84 18.88 4.45
C MET A 93 -0.01 19.99 5.04
N THR A 94 -1.18 19.62 5.51
CA THR A 94 -2.03 20.48 6.35
C THR A 94 -2.31 19.73 7.64
N MET A 95 -2.04 20.37 8.75
CA MET A 95 -2.33 19.86 10.09
C MET A 95 -3.29 20.82 10.79
N SER A 96 -4.28 20.28 11.48
CA SER A 96 -5.18 21.07 12.31
C SER A 96 -5.20 20.50 13.72
N GLN A 97 -4.96 21.35 14.71
CA GLN A 97 -4.92 20.99 16.12
C GLN A 97 -5.54 22.14 16.94
N MET A 98 -6.48 21.84 17.82
CA MET A 98 -7.13 22.84 18.72
C MET A 98 -7.67 24.07 17.97
N GLY A 99 -8.20 23.89 16.74
CA GLY A 99 -8.73 24.99 15.91
C GLY A 99 -7.66 25.79 15.16
N MET A 100 -6.38 25.54 15.39
CA MET A 100 -5.27 26.13 14.63
C MET A 100 -4.96 25.28 13.43
N LYS A 101 -4.65 25.92 12.30
CA LYS A 101 -4.25 25.27 11.05
C LYS A 101 -2.80 25.58 10.76
N PHE A 102 -2.03 24.56 10.45
CA PHE A 102 -0.64 24.64 10.04
C PHE A 102 -0.49 24.05 8.64
N GLU A 103 0.27 24.72 7.78
CA GLU A 103 0.47 24.31 6.39
C GLU A 103 1.96 24.23 6.08
N TYR A 104 2.29 23.21 5.29
CA TYR A 104 3.58 23.06 4.64
C TYR A 104 3.37 22.72 3.17
N ASP A 105 4.06 23.42 2.29
CA ASP A 105 4.07 23.16 0.86
C ASP A 105 5.51 23.33 0.35
N SER A 106 6.14 22.20 0.01
CA SER A 106 7.54 22.22 -0.47
C SER A 106 7.74 22.97 -1.78
N GLU A 107 6.68 23.12 -2.59
CA GLU A 107 6.71 23.91 -3.83
C GLU A 107 6.47 25.42 -3.56
N HIS A 108 6.00 25.78 -2.35
CA HIS A 108 5.71 27.14 -1.92
C HIS A 108 6.17 27.35 -0.47
N PRO A 109 7.49 27.31 -0.19
CA PRO A 109 8.03 27.38 1.17
C PRO A 109 7.65 28.68 1.91
N GLU A 110 7.34 29.76 1.18
CA GLU A 110 6.84 31.00 1.74
C GLU A 110 5.47 30.88 2.43
N LYS A 111 4.71 29.81 2.16
CA LYS A 111 3.42 29.50 2.80
C LYS A 111 3.55 28.61 4.03
N THR A 112 4.77 28.15 4.33
CA THR A 112 5.00 27.25 5.45
C THR A 112 4.75 27.98 6.78
N SER A 113 3.92 27.37 7.61
CA SER A 113 3.65 27.88 8.96
C SER A 113 4.92 27.89 9.79
N PRO A 114 5.30 29.01 10.43
CA PRO A 114 6.56 29.13 11.19
C PRO A 114 6.75 28.04 12.26
N MET A 115 5.65 27.56 12.85
CA MET A 115 5.69 26.46 13.83
C MET A 115 6.16 25.12 13.25
N LEU A 116 6.04 24.92 11.95
CA LEU A 116 6.48 23.69 11.27
C LEU A 116 7.94 23.78 10.78
N ALA A 117 8.54 24.96 10.74
CA ALA A 117 9.86 25.16 10.15
C ALA A 117 10.97 24.29 10.74
N GLY A 118 10.87 23.95 12.05
CA GLY A 118 11.81 23.01 12.68
C GLY A 118 11.59 21.55 12.30
N GLN A 119 10.34 21.16 12.08
CA GLN A 119 9.94 19.77 11.77
C GLN A 119 10.10 19.46 10.26
N THR A 120 10.01 20.48 9.41
CA THR A 120 10.11 20.31 7.96
C THR A 120 11.55 20.28 7.44
N LYS A 121 12.53 20.68 8.26
CA LYS A 121 13.94 20.70 7.86
C LYS A 121 14.44 19.32 7.40
N GLU A 122 14.12 18.27 8.12
CA GLU A 122 14.50 16.90 7.74
C GLU A 122 13.82 16.47 6.43
N ILE A 123 12.57 16.88 6.22
CA ILE A 123 11.84 16.66 4.97
C ILE A 123 12.53 17.39 3.82
N GLU A 124 12.88 18.65 4.00
CA GLU A 124 13.55 19.47 3.01
C GLU A 124 14.94 18.92 2.64
N GLU A 125 15.65 18.36 3.62
CA GLU A 125 16.93 17.70 3.39
C GLU A 125 16.83 16.43 2.52
N LYS A 126 15.66 15.77 2.48
CA LYS A 126 15.40 14.57 1.68
C LYS A 126 14.75 14.87 0.33
N LEU A 127 14.18 16.06 0.15
CA LEU A 127 13.59 16.48 -1.13
C LEU A 127 14.64 16.49 -2.24
N HIS A 128 14.26 15.99 -3.41
CA HIS A 128 15.07 15.95 -4.62
C HIS A 128 16.39 15.17 -4.50
N LYS A 129 16.56 14.41 -3.40
CA LYS A 129 17.71 13.52 -3.25
C LYS A 129 17.34 12.12 -3.75
N PRO A 130 18.07 11.59 -4.73
CA PRO A 130 17.85 10.24 -5.20
C PRO A 130 18.31 9.23 -4.14
N THR A 131 17.58 8.13 -4.01
CA THR A 131 17.91 6.99 -3.16
C THR A 131 17.67 5.71 -3.96
N ASP A 132 18.62 4.80 -3.91
CA ASP A 132 18.54 3.53 -4.62
C ASP A 132 18.02 2.42 -3.72
N PHE A 133 17.10 1.62 -4.26
CA PHE A 133 16.57 0.42 -3.64
C PHE A 133 16.70 -0.76 -4.61
N THR A 134 17.05 -1.92 -4.08
CA THR A 134 17.06 -3.16 -4.86
C THR A 134 16.00 -4.10 -4.32
N TYR A 135 15.18 -4.61 -5.21
CA TYR A 135 14.14 -5.59 -4.92
C TYR A 135 14.41 -6.88 -5.69
N ASP A 136 14.06 -8.01 -5.09
CA ASP A 136 14.03 -9.28 -5.82
C ASP A 136 12.82 -9.38 -6.76
N ALA A 137 12.72 -10.45 -7.52
CA ALA A 137 11.62 -10.68 -8.46
C ALA A 137 10.24 -10.84 -7.78
N LEU A 138 10.19 -11.04 -6.47
CA LEU A 138 8.96 -11.09 -5.68
C LEU A 138 8.63 -9.74 -5.02
N GLY A 139 9.43 -8.70 -5.25
CA GLY A 139 9.21 -7.38 -4.64
C GLY A 139 9.72 -7.27 -3.21
N LYS A 140 10.53 -8.21 -2.75
CA LYS A 140 11.17 -8.14 -1.45
C LYS A 140 12.44 -7.30 -1.52
N LEU A 141 12.61 -6.38 -0.57
CA LEU A 141 13.79 -5.53 -0.49
C LEU A 141 15.05 -6.38 -0.24
N VAL A 142 16.12 -6.12 -1.00
CA VAL A 142 17.39 -6.81 -0.90
C VAL A 142 18.45 -5.88 -0.30
N GLY A 143 19.13 -6.33 0.76
CA GLY A 143 20.20 -5.58 1.44
C GLY A 143 19.73 -4.74 2.62
N ASP A 144 20.70 -4.09 3.29
CA ASP A 144 20.50 -3.34 4.54
C ASP A 144 20.12 -1.86 4.30
N SER A 145 19.48 -1.52 3.19
CA SER A 145 19.08 -0.15 2.84
C SER A 145 17.93 0.34 3.74
N ILE A 146 18.20 0.47 5.04
CA ILE A 146 17.19 0.72 6.06
C ILE A 146 17.19 2.19 6.49
N ASP A 147 17.06 3.12 5.58
CA ASP A 147 16.44 4.40 5.94
C ASP A 147 15.00 4.42 5.38
N SER A 148 14.20 3.49 5.92
CA SER A 148 12.98 2.99 5.28
C SER A 148 11.73 3.84 5.54
N SER A 149 11.76 4.83 6.42
CA SER A 149 10.51 5.43 6.89
C SER A 149 9.85 6.41 5.92
N MET A 150 10.61 7.08 5.05
CA MET A 150 10.06 8.03 4.07
C MET A 150 10.16 7.59 2.61
N ASN A 151 11.04 6.65 2.28
CA ASN A 151 11.38 6.32 0.90
C ASN A 151 10.77 5.02 0.38
N GLN A 152 10.02 4.28 1.20
CA GLN A 152 9.27 3.13 0.68
C GLN A 152 8.15 3.62 -0.22
N LEU A 153 8.20 3.20 -1.48
CA LEU A 153 7.28 3.64 -2.53
C LEU A 153 5.80 3.30 -2.25
N GLY A 154 5.51 2.38 -1.32
CA GLY A 154 4.14 1.94 -1.03
C GLY A 154 3.40 1.29 -2.21
N VAL A 155 4.10 1.14 -3.34
CA VAL A 155 3.58 0.59 -4.60
C VAL A 155 4.22 -0.74 -4.98
N ILE A 156 5.24 -1.17 -4.25
CA ILE A 156 5.86 -2.48 -4.37
C ILE A 156 5.44 -3.29 -3.16
N ILE A 157 4.77 -4.39 -3.42
CA ILE A 157 4.35 -5.36 -2.40
C ILE A 157 5.06 -6.68 -2.65
N GLU A 158 5.19 -7.48 -1.62
CA GLU A 158 5.69 -8.84 -1.77
C GLU A 158 4.65 -9.68 -2.52
N LEU A 159 5.05 -10.18 -3.69
CA LEU A 159 4.23 -10.94 -4.61
C LEU A 159 4.26 -12.44 -4.27
N PRO A 160 3.22 -13.20 -4.61
CA PRO A 160 3.20 -14.64 -4.36
C PRO A 160 4.21 -15.39 -5.24
N GLU A 161 4.84 -16.42 -4.68
CA GLU A 161 5.78 -17.28 -5.41
C GLU A 161 5.08 -18.12 -6.48
N THR A 162 3.85 -18.54 -6.20
CA THR A 162 3.06 -19.43 -7.03
C THR A 162 2.13 -18.66 -7.96
N GLU A 163 1.67 -19.35 -8.99
CA GLU A 163 0.65 -18.88 -9.90
C GLU A 163 -0.66 -18.57 -9.16
N ILE A 164 -1.31 -17.45 -9.52
CA ILE A 164 -2.56 -16.99 -8.92
C ILE A 164 -3.72 -17.07 -9.90
N THR A 165 -4.90 -17.34 -9.34
CA THR A 165 -6.20 -17.28 -10.02
C THR A 165 -7.14 -16.40 -9.21
N VAL A 166 -8.32 -16.09 -9.74
CA VAL A 166 -9.34 -15.39 -8.94
C VAL A 166 -9.73 -16.24 -7.73
N GLY A 167 -9.70 -15.60 -6.54
CA GLY A 167 -9.88 -16.26 -5.25
C GLY A 167 -8.58 -16.71 -4.58
N SER A 168 -7.43 -16.68 -5.27
CA SER A 168 -6.12 -16.95 -4.64
C SER A 168 -5.85 -15.98 -3.51
N THR A 169 -5.15 -16.46 -2.48
CA THR A 169 -4.76 -15.67 -1.32
C THR A 169 -3.29 -15.88 -1.01
N TRP A 170 -2.63 -14.82 -0.52
CA TRP A 170 -1.30 -14.93 0.10
C TRP A 170 -1.17 -13.91 1.22
N THR A 171 -0.27 -14.17 2.15
CA THR A 171 0.01 -13.29 3.27
C THR A 171 1.47 -12.87 3.23
N THR A 172 1.72 -11.60 3.51
CA THR A 172 3.06 -11.02 3.69
C THR A 172 3.18 -10.45 5.09
N THR A 173 4.38 -10.50 5.66
CA THR A 173 4.69 -9.85 6.93
C THR A 173 5.74 -8.79 6.67
N THR A 174 5.40 -7.55 7.00
CA THR A 174 6.35 -6.43 6.96
C THR A 174 6.72 -6.04 8.39
N THR A 175 8.01 -5.84 8.63
CA THR A 175 8.50 -5.28 9.91
C THR A 175 9.04 -3.88 9.63
N GLN A 176 8.69 -2.94 10.47
CA GLN A 176 9.17 -1.57 10.40
C GLN A 176 9.65 -1.13 11.78
N GLU A 177 10.67 -0.29 11.80
CA GLU A 177 11.13 0.40 12.99
C GLU A 177 10.95 1.91 12.78
N ASN A 178 10.28 2.56 13.71
CA ASN A 178 10.14 4.01 13.70
C ASN A 178 10.42 4.56 15.10
N SER A 179 11.41 5.45 15.20
CA SER A 179 11.82 6.09 16.46
C SER A 179 12.10 5.09 17.60
N GLY A 180 12.74 3.94 17.27
CA GLY A 180 13.05 2.87 18.25
C GLY A 180 11.86 1.98 18.61
N VAL A 181 10.72 2.13 17.94
CA VAL A 181 9.55 1.27 18.09
C VAL A 181 9.45 0.36 16.89
N GLU A 182 9.64 -0.93 17.13
CA GLU A 182 9.46 -1.97 16.10
C GLU A 182 8.00 -2.43 16.09
N PHE A 183 7.41 -2.51 14.90
CA PHE A 183 6.10 -3.08 14.69
C PHE A 183 6.07 -3.94 13.42
N SER A 184 5.21 -4.94 13.42
CA SER A 184 4.98 -5.81 12.29
C SER A 184 3.55 -5.69 11.80
N ALA A 185 3.35 -5.90 10.50
CA ALA A 185 2.04 -5.97 9.89
C ALA A 185 1.92 -7.24 9.06
N ASP A 186 0.94 -8.07 9.40
CA ASP A 186 0.55 -9.23 8.60
C ASP A 186 -0.57 -8.82 7.67
N ILE A 187 -0.32 -8.86 6.35
CA ILE A 187 -1.27 -8.42 5.33
C ILE A 187 -1.66 -9.61 4.46
N THR A 188 -2.96 -9.92 4.42
CA THR A 188 -3.51 -10.98 3.58
C THR A 188 -4.21 -10.37 2.38
N TYR A 189 -3.75 -10.72 1.20
CA TYR A 189 -4.31 -10.32 -0.10
C TYR A 189 -5.23 -11.40 -0.64
N ILE A 190 -6.28 -10.97 -1.37
CA ILE A 190 -7.25 -11.84 -2.05
C ILE A 190 -7.44 -11.31 -3.47
N VAL A 191 -7.24 -12.18 -4.47
CA VAL A 191 -7.47 -11.84 -5.88
C VAL A 191 -8.97 -11.80 -6.17
N LYS A 192 -9.45 -10.64 -6.63
CA LYS A 192 -10.87 -10.42 -6.97
C LYS A 192 -11.15 -10.53 -8.47
N ALA A 193 -10.23 -10.02 -9.29
CA ALA A 193 -10.32 -10.10 -10.74
C ALA A 193 -8.93 -10.19 -11.37
N ILE A 194 -8.84 -10.82 -12.52
CA ILE A 194 -7.65 -10.88 -13.35
C ILE A 194 -8.04 -10.47 -14.77
N SER A 195 -7.34 -9.52 -15.33
CA SER A 195 -7.45 -9.10 -16.71
C SER A 195 -6.05 -8.97 -17.35
N LYS A 196 -5.98 -8.68 -18.64
CA LYS A 196 -4.69 -8.42 -19.33
C LYS A 196 -4.01 -7.13 -18.84
N LYS A 197 -4.75 -6.21 -18.22
CA LYS A 197 -4.27 -4.89 -17.83
C LYS A 197 -4.17 -4.67 -16.32
N SER A 198 -4.89 -5.48 -15.53
CA SER A 198 -4.99 -5.29 -14.09
C SER A 198 -5.31 -6.61 -13.39
N ILE A 199 -4.71 -6.79 -12.23
CA ILE A 199 -5.10 -7.77 -11.22
C ILE A 199 -5.63 -6.97 -10.04
N ASP A 200 -6.92 -7.14 -9.74
CA ASP A 200 -7.58 -6.40 -8.68
C ASP A 200 -7.62 -7.24 -7.40
N LEU A 201 -7.22 -6.62 -6.31
CA LEU A 201 -7.08 -7.22 -5.00
C LEU A 201 -7.97 -6.54 -3.98
N THR A 202 -8.40 -7.28 -2.98
CA THR A 202 -8.73 -6.74 -1.65
C THR A 202 -7.70 -7.25 -0.67
N TYR A 203 -7.47 -6.51 0.39
CA TYR A 203 -6.59 -6.97 1.47
C TYR A 203 -7.08 -6.53 2.83
N THR A 204 -6.66 -7.30 3.84
CA THR A 204 -6.80 -6.95 5.25
C THR A 204 -5.48 -7.20 5.95
N GLY A 205 -5.16 -6.37 6.94
CA GLY A 205 -3.93 -6.52 7.71
C GLY A 205 -4.16 -6.29 9.18
N LYS A 206 -3.27 -6.86 9.99
CA LYS A 206 -3.17 -6.63 11.43
C LYS A 206 -1.79 -6.08 11.75
N VAL A 207 -1.75 -5.06 12.59
CA VAL A 207 -0.53 -4.49 13.12
C VAL A 207 -0.35 -4.94 14.55
N ASN A 208 0.86 -5.41 14.87
CA ASN A 208 1.27 -5.81 16.20
C ASN A 208 2.61 -5.14 16.52
N GLY A 209 2.72 -4.51 17.68
CA GLY A 209 3.97 -3.96 18.17
C GLY A 209 4.72 -4.97 19.07
N ASN A 210 6.03 -4.99 18.94
CA ASN A 210 6.87 -5.87 19.78
C ASN A 210 7.24 -5.22 21.13
N THR A 211 7.33 -3.89 21.19
CA THR A 211 7.84 -3.14 22.37
C THR A 211 6.86 -2.11 22.92
N ALA A 212 5.88 -1.68 22.13
CA ALA A 212 4.82 -0.76 22.54
C ALA A 212 3.47 -1.45 22.39
N GLU A 213 2.47 -1.00 23.14
CA GLU A 213 1.09 -1.44 22.95
C GLU A 213 0.54 -0.87 21.62
N ILE A 214 1.13 -1.33 20.49
CA ILE A 214 0.65 -1.00 19.15
C ILE A 214 -0.20 -2.15 18.67
N ASN A 215 -1.43 -1.85 18.30
CA ASN A 215 -2.30 -2.77 17.59
C ASN A 215 -3.14 -2.00 16.57
N GLY A 216 -3.64 -2.72 15.58
CA GLY A 216 -4.48 -2.07 14.59
C GLY A 216 -4.85 -2.95 13.43
N THR A 217 -5.60 -2.36 12.51
CA THR A 217 -6.08 -3.03 11.32
C THR A 217 -5.92 -2.16 10.09
N TYR A 218 -5.65 -2.82 8.96
CA TYR A 218 -5.72 -2.27 7.62
C TYR A 218 -6.78 -3.01 6.82
N GLU A 219 -7.50 -2.30 5.98
CA GLU A 219 -8.33 -2.89 4.93
C GLU A 219 -8.22 -2.05 3.68
N GLY A 220 -8.26 -2.67 2.51
CA GLY A 220 -8.15 -1.91 1.28
C GLY A 220 -8.38 -2.70 0.01
N THR A 221 -8.22 -1.96 -1.08
CA THR A 221 -8.22 -2.48 -2.45
C THR A 221 -6.96 -2.04 -3.16
N ALA A 222 -6.44 -2.87 -4.03
CA ALA A 222 -5.28 -2.55 -4.86
C ALA A 222 -5.45 -3.10 -6.27
N SER A 223 -4.78 -2.47 -7.23
CA SER A 223 -4.65 -2.96 -8.60
C SER A 223 -3.18 -3.09 -8.95
N ILE A 224 -2.78 -4.24 -9.50
CA ILE A 224 -1.42 -4.53 -9.94
C ILE A 224 -1.40 -4.64 -11.47
N ASP A 225 -0.41 -4.04 -12.11
CA ASP A 225 -0.10 -4.31 -13.50
C ASP A 225 0.52 -5.71 -13.64
N PRO A 226 -0.14 -6.67 -14.33
CA PRO A 226 0.35 -8.03 -14.45
C PRO A 226 1.67 -8.16 -15.23
N GLN A 227 2.07 -7.17 -16.00
CA GLN A 227 3.31 -7.18 -16.79
C GLN A 227 4.52 -6.75 -15.96
N THR A 228 4.32 -5.81 -15.04
CA THR A 228 5.41 -5.21 -14.26
C THR A 228 5.43 -5.62 -12.80
N GLY A 229 4.32 -6.17 -12.28
CA GLY A 229 4.16 -6.48 -10.85
C GLY A 229 4.03 -5.24 -9.96
N ILE A 230 3.96 -4.04 -10.55
CA ILE A 230 3.82 -2.78 -9.81
C ILE A 230 2.35 -2.55 -9.49
N MET A 231 2.08 -2.12 -8.25
CA MET A 231 0.76 -1.65 -7.86
C MET A 231 0.48 -0.30 -8.52
N THR A 232 -0.59 -0.21 -9.31
CA THR A 232 -0.98 1.00 -10.04
C THR A 232 -1.91 1.89 -9.24
N ASN A 233 -2.73 1.29 -8.39
CA ASN A 233 -3.65 1.99 -7.50
C ASN A 233 -3.73 1.26 -6.15
N ASN A 234 -3.91 2.03 -5.10
CA ASN A 234 -4.22 1.53 -3.76
C ASN A 234 -5.20 2.47 -3.06
N SER A 235 -6.14 1.90 -2.33
CA SER A 235 -7.02 2.62 -1.41
C SER A 235 -7.09 1.84 -0.11
N GLN A 236 -6.58 2.42 0.96
CA GLN A 236 -6.43 1.81 2.28
C GLN A 236 -7.17 2.62 3.34
N LYS A 237 -7.84 1.92 4.22
CA LYS A 237 -8.29 2.45 5.52
C LYS A 237 -7.44 1.83 6.61
N GLN A 238 -7.12 2.63 7.63
CA GLN A 238 -6.39 2.15 8.79
C GLN A 238 -7.04 2.62 10.08
N ASN A 239 -6.94 1.77 11.10
CA ASN A 239 -7.31 2.08 12.46
C ASN A 239 -6.23 1.51 13.37
N LEU A 240 -5.44 2.38 13.98
CA LEU A 240 -4.30 2.03 14.83
C LEU A 240 -4.52 2.59 16.22
N SER A 241 -4.21 1.79 17.22
CA SER A 241 -4.13 2.20 18.62
C SER A 241 -2.71 1.98 19.11
N LEU A 242 -2.14 2.98 19.72
CA LEU A 242 -0.80 2.89 20.31
C LEU A 242 -0.75 3.68 21.61
N THR A 243 0.21 3.31 22.47
CA THR A 243 0.48 4.03 23.70
C THR A 243 1.89 4.59 23.63
N ILE A 244 2.00 5.93 23.69
CA ILE A 244 3.30 6.61 23.77
C ILE A 244 3.65 6.76 25.24
N ASN A 245 4.82 6.27 25.63
CA ASN A 245 5.36 6.44 26.98
C ASN A 245 6.52 7.42 26.94
N GLU A 246 6.29 8.66 27.35
CA GLU A 246 7.30 9.71 27.35
C GLU A 246 7.38 10.39 28.71
N GLN A 247 8.60 10.53 29.25
CA GLN A 247 8.88 11.18 30.55
C GLN A 247 8.04 10.65 31.72
N GLY A 248 7.69 9.35 31.69
CA GLY A 248 6.86 8.71 32.72
C GLY A 248 5.36 8.95 32.57
N MET A 249 4.92 9.62 31.51
CA MET A 249 3.51 9.76 31.13
C MET A 249 3.15 8.74 30.06
N SER A 250 2.02 8.07 30.27
CA SER A 250 1.42 7.16 29.28
C SER A 250 0.34 7.91 28.52
N MET A 251 0.47 8.00 27.21
CA MET A 251 -0.44 8.76 26.33
C MET A 251 -1.04 7.79 25.30
N PRO A 252 -2.25 7.27 25.54
CA PRO A 252 -2.98 6.50 24.56
C PRO A 252 -3.30 7.36 23.35
N MET A 253 -3.04 6.81 22.16
CA MET A 253 -3.32 7.46 20.88
C MET A 253 -4.09 6.50 19.96
N THR A 254 -5.08 7.04 19.28
CA THR A 254 -5.79 6.35 18.19
C THR A 254 -5.60 7.13 16.90
N ILE A 255 -5.25 6.42 15.82
CA ILE A 255 -5.09 6.97 14.49
C ILE A 255 -6.07 6.28 13.55
N VAL A 256 -6.97 7.05 12.97
CA VAL A 256 -7.88 6.58 11.92
C VAL A 256 -7.57 7.34 10.63
N GLY A 257 -7.44 6.63 9.53
CA GLY A 257 -7.06 7.30 8.29
C GLY A 257 -7.41 6.55 7.02
N ASN A 258 -7.36 7.31 5.93
CA ASN A 258 -7.47 6.80 4.57
C ASN A 258 -6.23 7.19 3.80
N ILE A 259 -5.66 6.24 3.06
CA ILE A 259 -4.50 6.46 2.20
C ILE A 259 -4.89 6.01 0.80
N THR A 260 -4.59 6.83 -0.19
CA THR A 260 -4.72 6.48 -1.60
C THR A 260 -3.39 6.65 -2.30
N VAL A 261 -3.07 5.73 -3.20
CA VAL A 261 -1.85 5.77 -4.01
C VAL A 261 -2.23 5.58 -5.47
N GLU A 262 -1.68 6.39 -6.34
CA GLU A 262 -1.83 6.31 -7.79
C GLU A 262 -0.45 6.35 -8.45
N VAL A 263 -0.22 5.47 -9.43
CA VAL A 263 1.02 5.38 -10.23
C VAL A 263 0.71 5.67 -11.70
N LYS A 264 1.54 6.55 -12.30
CA LYS A 264 1.47 6.93 -13.73
C LYS A 264 2.78 6.73 -14.44
#